data_29ed1d1e2ce897d50f090eecd26dfca5
#
_entry.id   29ed1d1e2ce897d50f090eecd26dfca5
#
_cell.length_a   1.000
_cell.length_b   1.000
_cell.length_c   1.000
_cell.angle_alpha   90.00
_cell.angle_beta   90.00
_cell.angle_gamma   90.00
#
_symmetry.space_group_name_H-M   'P 1'
#
loop_
_entity.id
_entity.type
_entity.pdbx_description
1 polymer ?
#
loop_
_entity_poly.entity_id
_entity_poly.type
_entity_poly.pdbx_seq_one_letter_code
_entity_poly.pdbx_strand_id
1 'polypeptide(L)'
;ALVNGTLADSSGLNLSIYSGTLSLEMLLNEDLATTLNSTSNFNITGGGALFQLGPEVTSLQQSSIGVQSVASENLGGTLVDGKLAFLNSLKSGQDNDIRSSASRNDFSQASDIISTSIDEVAIMRGRLGAFERNTLSTNVRSLQSAYENLTSSASVIRDADFAVETSNLTRAQILNQASTSVLGLANQQASQVLSLLG
;
A
#
# COMPACT_ATOMS: atom_id res chain seq x y z
N ALA A 1 -5.35 -26.73 -10.55
CA ALA A 1 -4.30 -26.35 -11.49
C ALA A 1 -3.13 -25.70 -10.77
N LEU A 2 -1.95 -25.70 -11.36
CA LEU A 2 -0.78 -24.95 -10.85
C LEU A 2 -0.51 -23.79 -11.78
N VAL A 3 -0.36 -22.61 -11.20
CA VAL A 3 0.01 -21.40 -11.94
C VAL A 3 1.24 -20.79 -11.31
N ASN A 4 2.31 -20.71 -12.07
CA ASN A 4 3.61 -20.24 -11.60
C ASN A 4 4.07 -20.93 -10.28
N GLY A 5 3.80 -22.24 -10.16
CA GLY A 5 4.14 -23.05 -8.98
C GLY A 5 3.18 -22.91 -7.78
N THR A 6 2.18 -22.04 -7.85
CA THR A 6 1.16 -21.86 -6.80
C THR A 6 -0.09 -22.66 -7.16
N LEU A 7 -0.67 -23.36 -6.18
CA LEU A 7 -1.93 -24.06 -6.37
C LEU A 7 -3.05 -23.02 -6.52
N ALA A 8 -3.74 -23.07 -7.66
CA ALA A 8 -4.88 -22.24 -7.93
C ALA A 8 -6.18 -22.95 -7.54
N ASP A 9 -7.11 -22.19 -7.00
CA ASP A 9 -8.47 -22.68 -6.75
C ASP A 9 -9.28 -22.69 -8.06
N SER A 10 -10.14 -23.68 -8.24
CA SER A 10 -10.91 -23.83 -9.47
C SER A 10 -12.36 -24.19 -9.19
N SER A 11 -13.26 -23.48 -9.84
CA SER A 11 -14.68 -23.75 -9.84
C SER A 11 -15.17 -23.84 -11.29
N GLY A 12 -15.37 -25.07 -11.78
CA GLY A 12 -15.65 -25.32 -13.20
C GLY A 12 -14.48 -24.86 -14.08
N LEU A 13 -14.73 -24.00 -15.03
CA LEU A 13 -13.73 -23.41 -15.93
C LEU A 13 -13.07 -22.15 -15.35
N ASN A 14 -13.55 -21.66 -14.22
CA ASN A 14 -12.99 -20.47 -13.57
C ASN A 14 -11.82 -20.87 -12.68
N LEU A 15 -10.67 -20.28 -12.91
CA LEU A 15 -9.44 -20.47 -12.16
C LEU A 15 -9.09 -19.21 -11.41
N SER A 16 -8.98 -19.30 -10.09
CA SER A 16 -8.64 -18.16 -9.24
C SER A 16 -7.34 -18.42 -8.47
N ILE A 17 -6.48 -17.40 -8.45
CA ILE A 17 -5.21 -17.43 -7.75
C ILE A 17 -5.13 -16.18 -6.87
N TYR A 18 -4.86 -16.42 -5.59
CA TYR A 18 -4.66 -15.35 -4.62
C TYR A 18 -3.32 -15.60 -3.92
N SER A 19 -2.30 -14.88 -4.34
CA SER A 19 -1.00 -14.88 -3.68
C SER A 19 -0.59 -13.45 -3.30
N GLY A 20 0.46 -13.30 -2.50
CA GLY A 20 0.94 -11.97 -2.09
C GLY A 20 1.38 -11.09 -3.26
N THR A 21 1.75 -11.69 -4.40
CA THR A 21 2.27 -10.99 -5.58
C THR A 21 1.33 -11.04 -6.78
N LEU A 22 0.39 -11.99 -6.80
CA LEU A 22 -0.50 -12.22 -7.93
C LEU A 22 -1.90 -12.52 -7.43
N SER A 23 -2.85 -11.69 -7.82
CA SER A 23 -4.28 -11.92 -7.64
C SER A 23 -4.92 -11.90 -9.02
N LEU A 24 -5.31 -13.06 -9.49
CA LEU A 24 -5.81 -13.25 -10.84
C LEU A 24 -6.99 -14.21 -10.83
N GLU A 25 -7.98 -13.88 -11.59
CA GLU A 25 -9.12 -14.75 -11.93
C GLU A 25 -9.20 -14.84 -13.45
N MET A 26 -9.28 -16.07 -13.94
CA MET A 26 -9.33 -16.31 -15.38
C MET A 26 -10.33 -17.41 -15.70
N LEU A 27 -11.00 -17.27 -16.82
CA LEU A 27 -11.83 -18.30 -17.41
C LEU A 27 -10.99 -19.10 -18.41
N LEU A 28 -10.87 -20.41 -18.15
CA LEU A 28 -10.14 -21.31 -19.03
C LEU A 28 -11.03 -21.74 -20.21
N ASN A 29 -10.38 -21.96 -21.35
CA ASN A 29 -11.03 -22.63 -22.47
C ASN A 29 -11.30 -24.09 -22.08
N GLU A 30 -12.43 -24.66 -22.48
CA GLU A 30 -12.85 -26.03 -22.18
C GLU A 30 -11.79 -27.06 -22.62
N ASP A 31 -11.20 -26.90 -23.80
CA ASP A 31 -10.15 -27.81 -24.31
C ASP A 31 -8.92 -27.82 -23.40
N LEU A 32 -8.51 -26.65 -22.87
CA LEU A 32 -7.38 -26.54 -21.95
C LEU A 32 -7.72 -27.09 -20.57
N ALA A 33 -8.94 -26.87 -20.09
CA ALA A 33 -9.37 -27.28 -18.76
C ALA A 33 -9.62 -28.78 -18.64
N THR A 34 -10.02 -29.44 -19.70
CA THR A 34 -10.38 -30.88 -19.74
C THR A 34 -9.22 -31.77 -20.16
N THR A 35 -8.19 -31.23 -20.82
CA THR A 35 -7.04 -32.02 -21.25
C THR A 35 -6.02 -32.16 -20.11
N LEU A 36 -5.76 -33.39 -19.67
CA LEU A 36 -4.78 -33.69 -18.64
C LEU A 36 -3.36 -33.33 -19.10
N ASN A 37 -2.60 -32.69 -18.20
CA ASN A 37 -1.23 -32.22 -18.44
C ASN A 37 -1.09 -31.16 -19.56
N SER A 38 -2.16 -30.49 -19.93
CA SER A 38 -2.07 -29.33 -20.81
C SER A 38 -1.38 -28.17 -20.11
N THR A 39 -0.53 -27.44 -20.84
CA THR A 39 0.16 -26.24 -20.35
C THR A 39 -0.12 -25.07 -21.29
N SER A 40 -0.40 -23.91 -20.70
CA SER A 40 -0.56 -22.66 -21.43
C SER A 40 0.23 -21.56 -20.75
N ASN A 41 0.79 -20.66 -21.55
CA ASN A 41 1.50 -19.49 -21.04
C ASN A 41 0.66 -18.25 -21.30
N PHE A 42 0.62 -17.36 -20.33
CA PHE A 42 0.01 -16.05 -20.46
C PHE A 42 0.92 -14.97 -19.90
N ASN A 43 0.81 -13.76 -20.43
CA ASN A 43 1.51 -12.60 -19.93
C ASN A 43 0.51 -11.60 -19.39
N ILE A 44 0.79 -11.07 -18.20
CA ILE A 44 0.01 -9.99 -17.60
C ILE A 44 0.60 -8.68 -18.16
N THR A 45 -0.13 -8.03 -19.07
CA THR A 45 0.31 -6.81 -19.74
C THR A 45 -0.20 -5.53 -19.08
N GLY A 46 -1.04 -5.65 -18.05
CA GLY A 46 -1.60 -4.53 -17.30
C GLY A 46 -2.64 -5.02 -16.31
N GLY A 47 -3.17 -4.09 -15.56
CA GLY A 47 -4.20 -4.33 -14.55
C GLY A 47 -3.64 -4.33 -13.13
N GLY A 48 -4.41 -3.70 -12.21
CA GLY A 48 -4.04 -3.58 -10.82
C GLY A 48 -3.36 -2.24 -10.47
N ALA A 49 -3.23 -2.04 -9.16
CA ALA A 49 -2.57 -0.87 -8.61
C ALA A 49 -1.36 -1.31 -7.78
N LEU A 50 -0.24 -0.65 -8.01
CA LEU A 50 0.99 -0.85 -7.24
C LEU A 50 1.11 0.28 -6.21
N PHE A 51 1.27 -0.09 -4.95
CA PHE A 51 1.41 0.82 -3.83
C PHE A 51 2.83 0.74 -3.28
N GLN A 52 3.47 1.89 -3.13
CA GLN A 52 4.75 2.01 -2.43
C GLN A 52 4.46 2.16 -0.92
N LEU A 53 4.95 1.23 -0.11
CA LEU A 53 4.69 1.15 1.32
C LEU A 53 5.85 1.65 2.18
N GLY A 54 7.02 1.84 1.60
CA GLY A 54 8.22 2.26 2.31
C GLY A 54 9.09 3.21 1.51
N PRO A 55 10.17 3.74 2.10
CA PRO A 55 11.02 4.76 1.48
C PRO A 55 11.87 4.24 0.30
N GLU A 56 12.11 2.93 0.24
CA GLU A 56 12.94 2.32 -0.80
C GLU A 56 12.07 1.66 -1.87
N VAL A 57 12.42 1.87 -3.14
CA VAL A 57 11.72 1.25 -4.28
C VAL A 57 12.22 -0.18 -4.47
N THR A 58 11.79 -1.06 -3.57
CA THR A 58 12.09 -2.49 -3.61
C THR A 58 10.80 -3.30 -3.62
N SER A 59 10.84 -4.51 -4.15
CA SER A 59 9.68 -5.42 -4.16
C SER A 59 9.15 -5.76 -2.76
N LEU A 60 10.01 -5.67 -1.72
CA LEU A 60 9.63 -5.89 -0.32
C LEU A 60 8.83 -4.72 0.27
N GLN A 61 9.02 -3.52 -0.27
CA GLN A 61 8.34 -2.30 0.16
C GLN A 61 7.25 -1.86 -0.82
N GLN A 62 6.86 -2.76 -1.71
CA GLN A 62 5.75 -2.57 -2.63
C GLN A 62 4.69 -3.62 -2.40
N SER A 63 3.44 -3.24 -2.56
CA SER A 63 2.31 -4.17 -2.55
C SER A 63 1.41 -3.87 -3.75
N SER A 64 1.02 -4.92 -4.44
CA SER A 64 0.12 -4.81 -5.59
C SER A 64 -1.22 -5.45 -5.28
N ILE A 65 -2.28 -4.89 -5.85
CA ILE A 65 -3.61 -5.48 -5.83
C ILE A 65 -4.16 -5.52 -7.25
N GLY A 66 -4.61 -6.69 -7.68
CA GLY A 66 -5.31 -6.83 -8.95
C GLY A 66 -6.70 -6.19 -8.86
N VAL A 67 -6.99 -5.30 -9.80
CA VAL A 67 -8.31 -4.68 -9.96
C VAL A 67 -8.91 -5.19 -11.26
N GLN A 68 -10.02 -5.91 -11.16
CA GLN A 68 -10.77 -6.38 -12.31
C GLN A 68 -11.41 -5.19 -13.03
N SER A 69 -11.51 -5.28 -14.36
CA SER A 69 -12.19 -4.25 -15.15
C SER A 69 -13.69 -4.22 -14.84
N VAL A 70 -14.19 -3.04 -14.48
CA VAL A 70 -15.62 -2.79 -14.26
C VAL A 70 -16.35 -2.35 -15.51
N ALA A 71 -15.74 -2.50 -16.70
CA ALA A 71 -16.39 -2.23 -17.96
C ALA A 71 -17.54 -3.22 -18.18
N SER A 72 -18.64 -2.75 -18.77
CA SER A 72 -19.85 -3.57 -18.99
C SER A 72 -19.62 -4.80 -19.88
N GLU A 73 -18.53 -4.85 -20.59
CA GLU A 73 -18.08 -5.97 -21.43
C GLU A 73 -17.34 -7.07 -20.66
N ASN A 74 -16.98 -6.79 -19.38
CA ASN A 74 -16.23 -7.71 -18.53
C ASN A 74 -16.97 -8.06 -17.22
N LEU A 75 -18.15 -7.46 -16.99
CA LEU A 75 -18.97 -7.71 -15.81
C LEU A 75 -20.13 -8.63 -16.14
N GLY A 76 -20.50 -9.49 -15.18
CA GLY A 76 -21.69 -10.31 -15.23
C GLY A 76 -21.54 -11.57 -16.05
N GLY A 77 -20.33 -12.10 -16.20
CA GLY A 77 -20.02 -13.30 -16.97
C GLY A 77 -20.87 -14.51 -16.60
N THR A 78 -22.06 -14.62 -17.19
CA THR A 78 -23.05 -15.67 -16.95
C THR A 78 -23.23 -16.49 -18.22
N LEU A 79 -23.36 -17.82 -18.09
CA LEU A 79 -23.65 -18.69 -19.22
C LEU A 79 -25.12 -18.60 -19.60
N VAL A 80 -25.39 -18.04 -20.76
CA VAL A 80 -26.73 -17.95 -21.37
C VAL A 80 -26.71 -18.73 -22.66
N ASP A 81 -27.53 -19.75 -22.78
CA ASP A 81 -27.62 -20.65 -23.96
C ASP A 81 -26.25 -21.20 -24.40
N GLY A 82 -25.37 -21.55 -23.43
CA GLY A 82 -24.03 -22.07 -23.69
C GLY A 82 -23.00 -21.04 -24.15
N LYS A 83 -23.35 -19.74 -24.18
CA LYS A 83 -22.44 -18.63 -24.45
C LYS A 83 -22.26 -17.77 -23.21
N LEU A 84 -21.06 -17.23 -23.04
CA LEU A 84 -20.77 -16.30 -21.97
C LEU A 84 -21.37 -14.93 -22.31
N ALA A 85 -22.31 -14.49 -21.48
CA ALA A 85 -22.99 -13.20 -21.62
C ALA A 85 -22.53 -12.24 -20.52
N PHE A 86 -22.28 -11.00 -20.90
CA PHE A 86 -21.86 -9.91 -20.00
C PHE A 86 -22.92 -8.82 -19.93
N LEU A 87 -22.77 -7.89 -19.02
CA LEU A 87 -23.67 -6.76 -18.83
C LEU A 87 -23.88 -5.94 -20.14
N ASN A 88 -22.88 -5.89 -20.99
CA ASN A 88 -22.96 -5.26 -22.30
C ASN A 88 -24.00 -5.93 -23.23
N SER A 89 -24.25 -7.23 -23.07
CA SER A 89 -25.20 -7.98 -23.91
C SER A 89 -26.65 -7.58 -23.70
N LEU A 90 -26.94 -6.88 -22.62
CA LEU A 90 -28.29 -6.37 -22.31
C LEU A 90 -28.67 -5.10 -23.08
N LYS A 91 -27.72 -4.49 -23.79
CA LYS A 91 -27.99 -3.30 -24.63
C LYS A 91 -28.88 -3.64 -25.81
N SER A 92 -29.61 -2.64 -26.28
CA SER A 92 -30.47 -2.78 -27.46
C SER A 92 -29.66 -3.23 -28.67
N GLY A 93 -30.16 -4.28 -29.37
CA GLY A 93 -29.50 -4.86 -30.52
C GLY A 93 -28.41 -5.88 -30.24
N GLN A 94 -28.22 -6.29 -28.98
CA GLN A 94 -27.33 -7.37 -28.57
C GLN A 94 -28.11 -8.67 -28.30
N ASP A 95 -27.38 -9.80 -28.12
CA ASP A 95 -27.99 -11.14 -28.01
C ASP A 95 -29.02 -11.26 -26.87
N ASN A 96 -28.82 -10.58 -25.75
CA ASN A 96 -29.66 -10.62 -24.55
C ASN A 96 -30.40 -9.29 -24.32
N ASP A 97 -30.75 -8.58 -25.38
CA ASP A 97 -31.44 -7.29 -25.34
C ASP A 97 -32.66 -7.32 -24.40
N ILE A 98 -32.72 -6.38 -23.45
CA ILE A 98 -33.84 -6.23 -22.51
C ILE A 98 -35.19 -6.06 -23.22
N ARG A 99 -35.22 -5.38 -24.38
CA ARG A 99 -36.45 -5.22 -25.17
C ARG A 99 -36.95 -6.56 -25.72
N SER A 100 -36.04 -7.43 -26.15
CA SER A 100 -36.38 -8.78 -26.62
C SER A 100 -36.85 -9.65 -25.46
N SER A 101 -36.25 -9.50 -24.26
CA SER A 101 -36.69 -10.15 -23.02
C SER A 101 -38.09 -9.70 -22.61
N ALA A 102 -38.41 -8.40 -22.75
CA ALA A 102 -39.73 -7.85 -22.49
C ALA A 102 -40.77 -8.44 -23.46
N SER A 103 -40.41 -8.61 -24.74
CA SER A 103 -41.32 -9.19 -25.73
C SER A 103 -41.63 -10.67 -25.44
N ARG A 104 -40.70 -11.40 -24.87
CA ARG A 104 -40.85 -12.79 -24.43
C ARG A 104 -41.44 -12.92 -23.02
N ASN A 105 -41.61 -11.81 -22.30
CA ASN A 105 -42.00 -11.75 -20.88
C ASN A 105 -41.10 -12.62 -19.96
N ASP A 106 -39.81 -12.71 -20.33
CA ASP A 106 -38.81 -13.47 -19.57
C ASP A 106 -37.57 -12.61 -19.36
N PHE A 107 -37.34 -12.24 -18.10
CA PHE A 107 -36.22 -11.44 -17.64
C PHE A 107 -35.20 -12.24 -16.82
N SER A 108 -35.35 -13.56 -16.74
CA SER A 108 -34.50 -14.40 -15.90
C SER A 108 -33.02 -14.24 -16.26
N GLN A 109 -32.68 -14.33 -17.54
CA GLN A 109 -31.31 -14.18 -18.04
C GLN A 109 -30.75 -12.79 -17.75
N ALA A 110 -31.54 -11.74 -17.97
CA ALA A 110 -31.13 -10.37 -17.68
C ALA A 110 -30.92 -10.15 -16.17
N SER A 111 -31.80 -10.73 -15.35
CA SER A 111 -31.68 -10.70 -13.89
C SER A 111 -30.42 -11.40 -13.39
N ASP A 112 -30.10 -12.55 -13.94
CA ASP A 112 -28.91 -13.33 -13.58
C ASP A 112 -27.63 -12.57 -13.94
N ILE A 113 -27.52 -11.97 -15.13
CA ILE A 113 -26.39 -11.16 -15.56
C ILE A 113 -26.20 -9.95 -14.65
N ILE A 114 -27.29 -9.26 -14.30
CA ILE A 114 -27.24 -8.09 -13.41
C ILE A 114 -26.84 -8.51 -11.99
N SER A 115 -27.41 -9.59 -11.48
CA SER A 115 -27.10 -10.10 -10.13
C SER A 115 -25.61 -10.49 -10.04
N THR A 116 -25.10 -11.24 -11.02
CA THR A 116 -23.71 -11.61 -11.09
C THR A 116 -22.79 -10.37 -11.17
N SER A 117 -23.18 -9.36 -11.96
CA SER A 117 -22.42 -8.10 -12.04
C SER A 117 -22.36 -7.36 -10.70
N ILE A 118 -23.46 -7.34 -9.94
CA ILE A 118 -23.51 -6.74 -8.60
C ILE A 118 -22.62 -7.50 -7.63
N ASP A 119 -22.67 -8.83 -7.65
CA ASP A 119 -21.86 -9.69 -6.80
C ASP A 119 -20.36 -9.52 -7.09
N GLU A 120 -19.96 -9.47 -8.36
CA GLU A 120 -18.58 -9.22 -8.77
C GLU A 120 -18.06 -7.87 -8.24
N VAL A 121 -18.87 -6.80 -8.37
CA VAL A 121 -18.52 -5.48 -7.84
C VAL A 121 -18.46 -5.48 -6.31
N ALA A 122 -19.37 -6.18 -5.65
CA ALA A 122 -19.39 -6.29 -4.19
C ALA A 122 -18.14 -7.04 -3.67
N ILE A 123 -17.76 -8.15 -4.32
CA ILE A 123 -16.55 -8.91 -4.02
C ILE A 123 -15.31 -8.04 -4.22
N MET A 124 -15.22 -7.32 -5.33
CA MET A 124 -14.10 -6.42 -5.61
C MET A 124 -13.97 -5.31 -4.56
N ARG A 125 -15.08 -4.68 -4.17
CA ARG A 125 -15.09 -3.70 -3.08
C ARG A 125 -14.66 -4.30 -1.75
N GLY A 126 -15.09 -5.52 -1.45
CA GLY A 126 -14.66 -6.27 -0.27
C GLY A 126 -13.14 -6.50 -0.25
N ARG A 127 -12.59 -6.92 -1.38
CA ARG A 127 -11.13 -7.15 -1.53
C ARG A 127 -10.33 -5.85 -1.38
N LEU A 128 -10.78 -4.77 -2.01
CA LEU A 128 -10.14 -3.46 -1.87
C LEU A 128 -10.19 -2.94 -0.42
N GLY A 129 -11.33 -3.09 0.26
CA GLY A 129 -11.48 -2.71 1.65
C GLY A 129 -10.65 -3.58 2.62
N ALA A 130 -10.47 -4.86 2.30
CA ALA A 130 -9.58 -5.74 3.05
C ALA A 130 -8.11 -5.33 2.84
N PHE A 131 -7.71 -5.03 1.62
CA PHE A 131 -6.37 -4.54 1.31
C PHE A 131 -6.06 -3.21 2.02
N GLU A 132 -6.97 -2.26 1.97
CA GLU A 132 -6.83 -0.99 2.68
C GLU A 132 -6.61 -1.22 4.19
N ARG A 133 -7.47 -2.02 4.83
CA ARG A 133 -7.37 -2.24 6.29
C ARG A 133 -6.14 -3.05 6.69
N ASN A 134 -5.88 -4.14 6.00
CA ASN A 134 -4.86 -5.10 6.42
C ASN A 134 -3.46 -4.69 5.96
N THR A 135 -3.33 -4.04 4.81
CA THR A 135 -2.03 -3.66 4.24
C THR A 135 -1.75 -2.18 4.46
N LEU A 136 -2.57 -1.29 3.93
CA LEU A 136 -2.27 0.14 3.95
C LEU A 136 -2.37 0.73 5.37
N SER A 137 -3.48 0.49 6.08
CA SER A 137 -3.67 1.03 7.43
C SER A 137 -2.69 0.45 8.44
N THR A 138 -2.28 -0.81 8.27
CA THR A 138 -1.25 -1.43 9.12
C THR A 138 0.12 -0.82 8.85
N ASN A 139 0.45 -0.60 7.59
CA ASN A 139 1.70 0.06 7.21
C ASN A 139 1.77 1.50 7.74
N VAL A 140 0.70 2.28 7.60
CA VAL A 140 0.62 3.65 8.15
C VAL A 140 0.89 3.66 9.65
N ARG A 141 0.28 2.75 10.42
CA ARG A 141 0.54 2.65 11.88
C ARG A 141 1.99 2.27 12.19
N SER A 142 2.56 1.37 11.42
CA SER A 142 3.97 0.99 11.57
C SER A 142 4.91 2.18 11.30
N LEU A 143 4.64 2.93 10.24
CA LEU A 143 5.41 4.14 9.92
C LEU A 143 5.24 5.25 10.97
N GLN A 144 4.04 5.42 11.53
CA GLN A 144 3.80 6.36 12.63
C GLN A 144 4.61 5.98 13.88
N SER A 145 4.61 4.70 14.25
CA SER A 145 5.41 4.23 15.40
C SER A 145 6.92 4.40 15.15
N ALA A 146 7.38 4.12 13.93
CA ALA A 146 8.77 4.37 13.55
C ALA A 146 9.14 5.86 13.62
N TYR A 147 8.24 6.73 13.15
CA TYR A 147 8.43 8.18 13.23
C TYR A 147 8.49 8.69 14.66
N GLU A 148 7.61 8.21 15.56
CA GLU A 148 7.64 8.55 16.99
C GLU A 148 8.95 8.11 17.63
N ASN A 149 9.42 6.89 17.35
CA ASN A 149 10.68 6.38 17.87
C ASN A 149 11.88 7.20 17.36
N LEU A 150 11.90 7.56 16.09
CA LEU A 150 12.95 8.39 15.50
C LEU A 150 12.95 9.81 16.09
N THR A 151 11.75 10.39 16.27
CA THR A 151 11.60 11.72 16.88
C THR A 151 12.05 11.71 18.33
N SER A 152 11.67 10.69 19.10
CA SER A 152 12.12 10.51 20.48
C SER A 152 13.65 10.34 20.55
N SER A 153 14.22 9.53 19.69
CA SER A 153 15.68 9.32 19.62
C SER A 153 16.43 10.62 19.26
N ALA A 154 15.90 11.36 18.30
CA ALA A 154 16.46 12.65 17.92
C ALA A 154 16.38 13.69 19.06
N SER A 155 15.28 13.68 19.84
CA SER A 155 15.13 14.53 21.01
C SER A 155 16.17 14.19 22.09
N VAL A 156 16.37 12.90 22.38
CA VAL A 156 17.38 12.46 23.37
C VAL A 156 18.78 12.92 22.98
N ILE A 157 19.16 12.81 21.71
CA ILE A 157 20.47 13.27 21.22
C ILE A 157 20.60 14.79 21.35
N ARG A 158 19.56 15.54 20.96
CA ARG A 158 19.56 17.01 21.05
C ARG A 158 19.62 17.50 22.49
N ASP A 159 18.84 16.89 23.40
CA ASP A 159 18.83 17.27 24.80
C ASP A 159 20.17 16.97 25.48
N ALA A 160 20.83 15.85 25.14
CA ALA A 160 22.18 15.54 25.63
C ALA A 160 23.21 16.56 25.11
N ASP A 161 23.18 16.94 23.84
CA ASP A 161 24.08 17.95 23.29
C ASP A 161 23.84 19.32 23.91
N PHE A 162 22.59 19.70 24.17
CA PHE A 162 22.26 20.96 24.84
C PHE A 162 22.78 21.00 26.27
N ALA A 163 22.72 19.92 27.04
CA ALA A 163 23.25 19.83 28.38
C ALA A 163 24.78 19.96 28.43
N VAL A 164 25.49 19.35 27.49
CA VAL A 164 26.94 19.51 27.31
C VAL A 164 27.30 20.93 26.96
N GLU A 165 26.58 21.54 26.00
CA GLU A 165 26.85 22.91 25.54
C GLU A 165 26.59 23.95 26.66
N THR A 166 25.50 23.83 27.42
CA THR A 166 25.22 24.69 28.56
C THR A 166 26.28 24.54 29.64
N SER A 167 26.81 23.35 29.91
CA SER A 167 27.90 23.11 30.83
C SER A 167 29.19 23.80 30.37
N ASN A 168 29.51 23.68 29.09
CA ASN A 168 30.66 24.35 28.50
C ASN A 168 30.53 25.88 28.52
N LEU A 169 29.35 26.41 28.22
CA LEU A 169 29.05 27.84 28.33
C LEU A 169 29.23 28.36 29.77
N THR A 170 28.67 27.64 30.76
CA THR A 170 28.79 28.01 32.17
C THR A 170 30.24 27.98 32.60
N ARG A 171 31.02 26.97 32.20
CA ARG A 171 32.45 26.89 32.49
C ARG A 171 33.20 28.06 31.85
N ALA A 172 32.93 28.42 30.62
CA ALA A 172 33.54 29.55 29.95
C ALA A 172 33.21 30.87 30.62
N GLN A 173 31.96 31.05 31.09
CA GLN A 173 31.56 32.24 31.86
C GLN A 173 32.30 32.36 33.20
N ILE A 174 32.38 31.22 33.94
CA ILE A 174 33.13 31.21 35.23
C ILE A 174 34.61 31.51 35.01
N LEU A 175 35.24 30.93 34.02
CA LEU A 175 36.64 31.18 33.68
C LEU A 175 36.87 32.65 33.31
N ASN A 176 35.96 33.24 32.53
CA ASN A 176 36.05 34.65 32.16
C ASN A 176 35.92 35.57 33.39
N GLN A 177 34.97 35.29 34.28
CA GLN A 177 34.80 36.03 35.54
C GLN A 177 36.01 35.87 36.46
N ALA A 178 36.54 34.69 36.60
CA ALA A 178 37.74 34.41 37.41
C ALA A 178 38.97 35.12 36.83
N SER A 179 39.14 35.08 35.51
CA SER A 179 40.27 35.75 34.83
C SER A 179 40.23 37.29 35.02
N THR A 180 39.05 37.88 34.91
CA THR A 180 38.91 39.35 35.17
C THR A 180 39.17 39.72 36.61
N SER A 181 38.73 38.85 37.55
CA SER A 181 38.99 39.06 38.98
C SER A 181 40.48 38.96 39.33
N VAL A 182 41.18 37.93 38.76
CA VAL A 182 42.62 37.74 38.96
C VAL A 182 43.43 38.88 38.35
N LEU A 183 43.05 39.37 37.14
CA LEU A 183 43.67 40.55 36.54
C LEU A 183 43.50 41.82 37.40
N GLY A 184 42.32 42.00 37.99
CA GLY A 184 42.06 43.10 38.94
C GLY A 184 42.96 43.03 40.17
N LEU A 185 43.12 41.84 40.74
CA LEU A 185 43.99 41.58 41.90
C LEU A 185 45.49 41.80 41.55
N ALA A 186 45.94 41.33 40.40
CA ALA A 186 47.30 41.50 39.89
C ALA A 186 47.66 42.99 39.71
N ASN A 187 46.73 43.76 39.14
CA ASN A 187 46.91 45.23 39.00
C ASN A 187 46.95 45.93 40.36
N GLN A 188 46.16 45.52 41.32
CA GLN A 188 46.22 46.05 42.68
C GLN A 188 47.54 45.74 43.38
N GLN A 189 48.06 44.53 43.23
CA GLN A 189 49.39 44.19 43.79
C GLN A 189 50.52 45.03 43.15
N ALA A 190 50.48 45.21 41.85
CA ALA A 190 51.47 46.06 41.18
C ALA A 190 51.42 47.51 41.67
N SER A 191 50.23 48.06 41.92
CA SER A 191 50.10 49.43 42.48
C SER A 191 50.53 49.53 43.92
N GLN A 192 50.34 48.48 44.74
CA GLN A 192 50.84 48.41 46.13
C GLN A 192 52.37 48.37 46.19
N VAL A 193 53.02 47.61 45.31
CA VAL A 193 54.48 47.59 45.23
C VAL A 193 55.01 48.94 44.81
N LEU A 194 54.35 49.62 43.86
CA LEU A 194 54.76 50.96 43.48
C LEU A 194 54.64 52.02 44.59
N SER A 195 53.58 51.87 45.45
CA SER A 195 53.39 52.76 46.60
C SER A 195 54.35 52.52 47.77
N LEU A 196 55.04 51.35 47.78
CA LEU A 196 56.04 51.01 48.76
C LEU A 196 57.47 51.44 48.34
N LEU A 197 57.68 51.78 47.09
CA LEU A 197 58.97 52.17 46.51
C LEU A 197 59.14 53.67 46.34
N GLY A 198 58.15 54.46 46.59
CA GLY A 198 58.22 55.90 46.45
C GLY A 198 56.95 56.60 46.56
#